data_268cca5fd1f6487dc5036508dd1216d5
#
_entry.id   268cca5fd1f6487dc5036508dd1216d5
#
_cell.length_a   1.000
_cell.length_b   1.000
_cell.length_c   1.000
_cell.angle_alpha   90.00
_cell.angle_beta   90.00
_cell.angle_gamma   90.00
#
_symmetry.space_group_name_H-M   'P 1'
#
loop_
_entity.id
_entity.type
_entity.pdbx_description
1 polymer ?
#
loop_
_entity_poly.entity_id
_entity_poly.type
_entity_poly.pdbx_seq_one_letter_code
_entity_poly.pdbx_strand_id
1 'polypeptide(L)'
;MPCLFAEELGSVIQIRCADRARVMAVLAAAGLGQCTQRIGATNGSDELIVTKNGRVVLSETRIALQRAWSETTFQMQSLRDNPECAQQEYDRILDAADPGLTLSLTFDPADDIAAPFVARGARPQVAILREQGVNGHVEMAAAFDRAGFCAVDVHMSDILSGRVSLAGFKGAIAGGGFSYGDVLGAGKGWARTILFNARARDEFSAFFARDDAFALGVCNGCQMMSALKSLIPGALQSAVFKRVCTCRIAGKL
;
A
#
# COMPACT_ATOMS: atom_id res chain seq x y z
N MET A 1 -29.85 -22.67 1.59
CA MET A 1 -29.50 -21.26 1.30
C MET A 1 -29.24 -20.40 2.55
N PRO A 2 -30.05 -20.42 3.66
CA PRO A 2 -29.80 -19.57 4.84
C PRO A 2 -28.37 -19.69 5.41
N CYS A 3 -27.78 -20.87 5.44
CA CYS A 3 -26.43 -21.10 5.95
C CYS A 3 -25.30 -20.40 5.16
N LEU A 4 -25.55 -19.97 3.91
CA LEU A 4 -24.59 -19.20 3.12
C LEU A 4 -24.54 -17.72 3.54
N PHE A 5 -25.53 -17.26 4.29
CA PHE A 5 -25.71 -15.87 4.70
C PHE A 5 -25.87 -15.73 6.21
N ALA A 6 -25.39 -16.73 6.98
CA ALA A 6 -25.58 -16.77 8.43
C ALA A 6 -24.71 -15.77 9.19
N GLU A 7 -23.71 -15.18 8.56
CA GLU A 7 -22.76 -14.19 9.18
C GLU A 7 -22.13 -14.71 10.49
N GLU A 8 -21.98 -16.02 10.63
CA GLU A 8 -21.32 -16.63 11.78
C GLU A 8 -19.81 -16.51 11.67
N LEU A 9 -19.15 -16.34 12.81
CA LEU A 9 -17.70 -16.32 12.88
C LEU A 9 -17.13 -17.66 12.41
N GLY A 10 -16.19 -17.62 11.48
CA GLY A 10 -15.56 -18.81 10.94
C GLY A 10 -14.45 -18.47 9.94
N SER A 11 -13.78 -19.51 9.48
CA SER A 11 -12.74 -19.39 8.44
C SER A 11 -12.94 -20.48 7.41
N VAL A 12 -12.80 -20.12 6.13
CA VAL A 12 -12.73 -21.05 5.02
C VAL A 12 -11.28 -21.16 4.57
N ILE A 13 -10.73 -22.36 4.59
CA ILE A 13 -9.35 -22.63 4.17
C ILE A 13 -9.34 -23.58 2.97
N GLN A 14 -8.44 -23.34 2.04
CA GLN A 14 -8.16 -24.26 0.95
C GLN A 14 -6.92 -25.08 1.28
N ILE A 15 -7.00 -26.38 1.14
CA ILE A 15 -5.90 -27.32 1.38
C ILE A 15 -5.78 -28.31 0.23
N ARG A 16 -4.61 -28.91 0.05
CA ARG A 16 -4.44 -30.02 -0.87
C ARG A 16 -5.20 -31.26 -0.37
N CYS A 17 -5.79 -32.03 -1.26
CA CYS A 17 -6.51 -33.26 -0.89
C CYS A 17 -5.63 -34.24 -0.09
N ALA A 18 -4.34 -34.31 -0.41
CA ALA A 18 -3.38 -35.17 0.29
C ALA A 18 -3.16 -34.76 1.77
N ASP A 19 -3.32 -33.47 2.09
CA ASP A 19 -3.12 -32.95 3.46
C ASP A 19 -4.38 -33.04 4.33
N ARG A 20 -5.51 -33.44 3.77
CA ARG A 20 -6.82 -33.40 4.46
C ARG A 20 -6.79 -34.12 5.81
N ALA A 21 -6.33 -35.36 5.84
CA ALA A 21 -6.32 -36.14 7.07
C ALA A 21 -5.50 -35.49 8.16
N ARG A 22 -4.31 -34.98 7.81
CA ARG A 22 -3.41 -34.29 8.72
C ARG A 22 -4.03 -32.99 9.27
N VAL A 23 -4.63 -32.19 8.40
CA VAL A 23 -5.25 -30.92 8.82
C VAL A 23 -6.46 -31.18 9.71
N MET A 24 -7.32 -32.16 9.38
CA MET A 24 -8.47 -32.50 10.21
C MET A 24 -8.04 -33.02 11.60
N ALA A 25 -6.94 -33.77 11.69
CA ALA A 25 -6.39 -34.24 12.97
C ALA A 25 -5.89 -33.06 13.83
N VAL A 26 -5.18 -32.09 13.22
CA VAL A 26 -4.70 -30.88 13.93
C VAL A 26 -5.87 -30.07 14.46
N LEU A 27 -6.90 -29.83 13.64
CA LEU A 27 -8.08 -29.07 14.05
C LEU A 27 -8.88 -29.78 15.14
N ALA A 28 -8.99 -31.12 15.07
CA ALA A 28 -9.63 -31.92 16.11
C ALA A 28 -8.85 -31.84 17.44
N ALA A 29 -7.52 -31.93 17.40
CA ALA A 29 -6.66 -31.77 18.58
C ALA A 29 -6.76 -30.38 19.22
N ALA A 30 -7.05 -29.35 18.41
CA ALA A 30 -7.32 -27.99 18.88
C ALA A 30 -8.77 -27.77 19.38
N GLY A 31 -9.59 -28.81 19.47
CA GLY A 31 -10.98 -28.72 19.93
C GLY A 31 -11.98 -28.26 18.86
N LEU A 32 -11.55 -28.11 17.60
CA LEU A 32 -12.37 -27.59 16.51
C LEU A 32 -13.03 -28.69 15.66
N GLY A 33 -12.88 -29.96 16.03
CA GLY A 33 -13.35 -31.09 15.22
C GLY A 33 -14.87 -31.06 14.93
N GLN A 34 -15.68 -30.62 15.90
CA GLN A 34 -17.13 -30.58 15.76
C GLN A 34 -17.64 -29.43 14.86
N CYS A 35 -16.86 -28.37 14.71
CA CYS A 35 -17.19 -27.20 13.88
C CYS A 35 -16.42 -27.15 12.58
N THR A 36 -15.61 -28.17 12.27
CA THR A 36 -14.84 -28.26 11.03
C THR A 36 -15.46 -29.25 10.05
N GLN A 37 -15.74 -28.79 8.84
CA GLN A 37 -16.33 -29.65 7.82
C GLN A 37 -15.79 -29.26 6.42
N ARG A 38 -15.85 -30.25 5.52
CA ARG A 38 -15.58 -29.98 4.10
C ARG A 38 -16.81 -29.34 3.47
N ILE A 39 -16.64 -28.15 2.91
CA ILE A 39 -17.72 -27.40 2.26
C ILE A 39 -17.70 -27.48 0.73
N GLY A 40 -16.56 -27.86 0.12
CA GLY A 40 -16.49 -27.93 -1.35
C GLY A 40 -15.12 -28.35 -1.87
N ALA A 41 -14.91 -28.09 -3.13
CA ALA A 41 -13.65 -28.20 -3.85
C ALA A 41 -13.59 -27.14 -4.94
N THR A 42 -12.39 -26.71 -5.31
CA THR A 42 -12.17 -25.81 -6.45
C THR A 42 -12.47 -26.54 -7.76
N ASN A 43 -12.96 -25.81 -8.74
CA ASN A 43 -13.17 -26.27 -10.11
C ASN A 43 -12.42 -25.36 -11.11
N GLY A 44 -12.39 -25.74 -12.37
CA GLY A 44 -11.79 -24.96 -13.46
C GLY A 44 -12.83 -24.35 -14.42
N SER A 45 -14.13 -24.39 -14.07
CA SER A 45 -15.22 -23.93 -14.96
C SER A 45 -15.53 -22.45 -14.84
N ASP A 46 -14.85 -21.71 -13.93
CA ASP A 46 -15.16 -20.32 -13.58
C ASP A 46 -16.62 -20.11 -13.11
N GLU A 47 -17.18 -21.12 -12.48
CA GLU A 47 -18.55 -21.13 -11.96
C GLU A 47 -18.57 -21.43 -10.46
N LEU A 48 -19.48 -20.80 -9.73
CA LEU A 48 -19.86 -21.19 -8.38
C LEU A 48 -21.08 -22.10 -8.44
N ILE A 49 -20.91 -23.35 -8.05
CA ILE A 49 -21.97 -24.33 -8.03
C ILE A 49 -22.25 -24.75 -6.58
N VAL A 50 -23.47 -24.53 -6.12
CA VAL A 50 -23.94 -25.00 -4.80
C VAL A 50 -24.91 -26.15 -4.98
N THR A 51 -24.63 -27.25 -4.28
CA THR A 51 -25.49 -28.41 -4.28
C THR A 51 -26.10 -28.68 -2.90
N LYS A 52 -27.32 -29.14 -2.85
CA LYS A 52 -27.99 -29.62 -1.64
C LYS A 52 -28.60 -30.99 -1.93
N ASN A 53 -28.20 -31.99 -1.18
CA ASN A 53 -28.69 -33.39 -1.36
C ASN A 53 -28.53 -33.87 -2.81
N GLY A 54 -27.39 -33.60 -3.45
CA GLY A 54 -27.09 -33.97 -4.83
C GLY A 54 -27.79 -33.15 -5.92
N ARG A 55 -28.62 -32.18 -5.56
CA ARG A 55 -29.26 -31.25 -6.52
C ARG A 55 -28.57 -29.91 -6.54
N VAL A 56 -28.32 -29.38 -7.73
CA VAL A 56 -27.83 -28.00 -7.90
C VAL A 56 -28.93 -27.04 -7.46
N VAL A 57 -28.61 -26.16 -6.54
CA VAL A 57 -29.48 -25.08 -6.03
C VAL A 57 -29.03 -23.69 -6.41
N LEU A 58 -27.76 -23.53 -6.85
CA LEU A 58 -27.20 -22.35 -7.46
C LEU A 58 -26.11 -22.78 -8.44
N SER A 59 -26.11 -22.20 -9.62
CA SER A 59 -25.00 -22.27 -10.58
C SER A 59 -24.92 -20.93 -11.29
N GLU A 60 -23.85 -20.20 -11.00
CA GLU A 60 -23.63 -18.86 -11.53
C GLU A 60 -22.16 -18.70 -11.91
N THR A 61 -21.89 -17.94 -12.96
CA THR A 61 -20.53 -17.61 -13.34
C THR A 61 -19.89 -16.65 -12.34
N ARG A 62 -18.58 -16.73 -12.18
CA ARG A 62 -17.82 -15.74 -11.36
C ARG A 62 -18.09 -14.31 -11.83
N ILE A 63 -18.15 -14.09 -13.15
CA ILE A 63 -18.44 -12.78 -13.74
C ILE A 63 -19.80 -12.25 -13.30
N ALA A 64 -20.86 -13.07 -13.39
CA ALA A 64 -22.19 -12.66 -12.99
C ALA A 64 -22.26 -12.28 -11.51
N LEU A 65 -21.62 -13.09 -10.65
CA LEU A 65 -21.54 -12.82 -9.21
C LEU A 65 -20.73 -11.56 -8.91
N GLN A 66 -19.60 -11.36 -9.58
CA GLN A 66 -18.75 -10.17 -9.40
C GLN A 66 -19.47 -8.91 -9.87
N ARG A 67 -20.21 -8.97 -10.97
CA ARG A 67 -21.03 -7.83 -11.43
C ARG A 67 -22.12 -7.50 -10.43
N ALA A 68 -22.85 -8.50 -9.92
CA ALA A 68 -23.87 -8.29 -8.90
C ALA A 68 -23.28 -7.68 -7.61
N TRP A 69 -22.10 -8.14 -7.18
CA TRP A 69 -21.38 -7.56 -6.03
C TRP A 69 -20.97 -6.11 -6.27
N SER A 70 -20.45 -5.79 -7.46
CA SER A 70 -19.88 -4.49 -7.78
C SER A 70 -20.93 -3.44 -8.17
N GLU A 71 -22.17 -3.85 -8.43
CA GLU A 71 -23.20 -2.96 -8.97
C GLU A 71 -23.48 -1.75 -8.09
N THR A 72 -23.62 -1.94 -6.78
CA THR A 72 -23.88 -0.84 -5.84
C THR A 72 -22.73 0.18 -5.86
N THR A 73 -21.49 -0.29 -5.85
CA THR A 73 -20.30 0.57 -5.92
C THR A 73 -20.25 1.31 -7.26
N PHE A 74 -20.54 0.64 -8.36
CA PHE A 74 -20.62 1.26 -9.68
C PHE A 74 -21.65 2.40 -9.74
N GLN A 75 -22.87 2.18 -9.21
CA GLN A 75 -23.90 3.21 -9.16
C GLN A 75 -23.44 4.42 -8.34
N MET A 76 -22.84 4.18 -7.19
CA MET A 76 -22.32 5.25 -6.34
C MET A 76 -21.16 6.02 -7.00
N GLN A 77 -20.23 5.34 -7.66
CA GLN A 77 -19.13 5.96 -8.39
C GLN A 77 -19.64 6.79 -9.57
N SER A 78 -20.63 6.31 -10.30
CA SER A 78 -21.23 7.02 -11.42
C SER A 78 -21.87 8.35 -11.02
N LEU A 79 -22.37 8.44 -9.76
CA LEU A 79 -22.93 9.68 -9.21
C LEU A 79 -21.87 10.64 -8.67
N ARG A 80 -20.77 10.11 -8.13
CA ARG A 80 -19.75 10.90 -7.41
C ARG A 80 -18.56 11.28 -8.28
N ASP A 81 -18.12 10.36 -9.14
CA ASP A 81 -16.87 10.45 -9.89
C ASP A 81 -17.15 10.70 -11.38
N ASN A 82 -16.21 10.37 -12.27
CA ASN A 82 -16.45 10.40 -13.70
C ASN A 82 -17.29 9.17 -14.12
N PRO A 83 -18.54 9.35 -14.62
CA PRO A 83 -19.41 8.21 -14.92
C PRO A 83 -18.90 7.35 -16.08
N GLU A 84 -18.16 7.90 -17.03
CA GLU A 84 -17.55 7.12 -18.12
C GLU A 84 -16.45 6.20 -17.58
N CYS A 85 -15.59 6.69 -16.68
CA CYS A 85 -14.56 5.85 -16.02
C CYS A 85 -15.19 4.78 -15.15
N ALA A 86 -16.25 5.10 -14.41
CA ALA A 86 -16.99 4.12 -13.60
C ALA A 86 -17.60 3.01 -14.47
N GLN A 87 -18.16 3.38 -15.64
CA GLN A 87 -18.71 2.42 -16.61
C GLN A 87 -17.61 1.52 -17.16
N GLN A 88 -16.47 2.08 -17.58
CA GLN A 88 -15.34 1.31 -18.12
C GLN A 88 -14.78 0.31 -17.08
N GLU A 89 -14.66 0.72 -15.81
CA GLU A 89 -14.25 -0.16 -14.72
C GLU A 89 -15.24 -1.31 -14.53
N TYR A 90 -16.54 -1.00 -14.51
CA TYR A 90 -17.58 -1.99 -14.33
C TYR A 90 -17.69 -2.97 -15.53
N ASP A 91 -17.52 -2.49 -16.76
CA ASP A 91 -17.57 -3.33 -17.95
C ASP A 91 -16.35 -4.20 -18.13
N ARG A 92 -15.20 -3.81 -17.54
CA ARG A 92 -14.02 -4.65 -17.53
C ARG A 92 -14.24 -6.00 -16.85
N ILE A 93 -15.16 -6.09 -15.90
CA ILE A 93 -15.54 -7.35 -15.26
C ILE A 93 -16.05 -8.38 -16.27
N LEU A 94 -16.57 -7.94 -17.43
CA LEU A 94 -17.08 -8.85 -18.48
C LEU A 94 -15.97 -9.57 -19.25
N ASP A 95 -14.75 -9.05 -19.21
CA ASP A 95 -13.61 -9.69 -19.87
C ASP A 95 -13.07 -10.85 -19.04
N ALA A 96 -13.54 -12.06 -19.35
CA ALA A 96 -13.09 -13.28 -18.68
C ALA A 96 -11.60 -13.58 -18.91
N ALA A 97 -11.02 -13.03 -19.97
CA ALA A 97 -9.61 -13.23 -20.34
C ALA A 97 -8.69 -12.12 -19.83
N ASP A 98 -9.22 -11.14 -19.10
CA ASP A 98 -8.40 -10.07 -18.51
C ASP A 98 -7.33 -10.66 -17.58
N PRO A 99 -6.04 -10.53 -17.93
CA PRO A 99 -4.95 -11.08 -17.11
C PRO A 99 -4.76 -10.32 -15.78
N GLY A 100 -5.52 -9.24 -15.55
CA GLY A 100 -5.32 -8.33 -14.43
C GLY A 100 -4.11 -7.42 -14.63
N LEU A 101 -3.54 -6.96 -13.51
CA LEU A 101 -2.35 -6.11 -13.53
C LEU A 101 -1.13 -6.93 -13.95
N THR A 102 -0.47 -6.50 -15.02
CA THR A 102 0.76 -7.10 -15.53
C THR A 102 1.93 -6.13 -15.39
N LEU A 103 3.12 -6.69 -15.11
CA LEU A 103 4.35 -5.89 -15.01
C LEU A 103 5.02 -5.82 -16.38
N SER A 104 5.45 -4.61 -16.77
CA SER A 104 6.37 -4.39 -17.88
C SER A 104 7.61 -3.71 -17.31
N LEU A 105 8.63 -4.50 -16.98
CA LEU A 105 9.86 -4.00 -16.40
C LEU A 105 10.79 -3.51 -17.51
N THR A 106 11.43 -2.36 -17.26
CA THR A 106 12.48 -1.79 -18.12
C THR A 106 13.90 -2.14 -17.64
N PHE A 107 14.00 -2.98 -16.63
CA PHE A 107 15.26 -3.42 -15.99
C PHE A 107 15.15 -4.90 -15.61
N ASP A 108 16.29 -5.57 -15.44
CA ASP A 108 16.36 -6.92 -14.89
C ASP A 108 16.22 -6.87 -13.36
N PRO A 109 15.18 -7.48 -12.76
CA PRO A 109 15.02 -7.50 -11.31
C PRO A 109 16.10 -8.31 -10.57
N ALA A 110 16.91 -9.11 -11.27
CA ALA A 110 18.04 -9.81 -10.71
C ALA A 110 19.30 -8.93 -10.60
N ASP A 111 19.34 -7.78 -11.27
CA ASP A 111 20.45 -6.84 -11.20
C ASP A 111 20.48 -6.13 -9.83
N ASP A 112 21.53 -6.35 -9.07
CA ASP A 112 21.81 -5.62 -7.84
C ASP A 112 22.63 -4.35 -8.13
N ILE A 113 21.92 -3.27 -8.49
CA ILE A 113 22.53 -1.97 -8.78
C ILE A 113 23.18 -1.32 -7.55
N ALA A 114 22.85 -1.78 -6.33
CA ALA A 114 23.41 -1.24 -5.08
C ALA A 114 24.75 -1.91 -4.72
N ALA A 115 25.00 -3.13 -5.17
CA ALA A 115 26.18 -3.92 -4.80
C ALA A 115 27.52 -3.18 -4.99
N PRO A 116 27.79 -2.43 -6.10
CA PRO A 116 29.05 -1.71 -6.26
C PRO A 116 29.24 -0.58 -5.22
N PHE A 117 28.15 0.02 -4.75
CA PHE A 117 28.19 1.09 -3.74
C PHE A 117 28.33 0.51 -2.34
N VAL A 118 27.61 -0.56 -2.05
CA VAL A 118 27.72 -1.31 -0.78
C VAL A 118 29.15 -1.82 -0.57
N ALA A 119 29.79 -2.35 -1.63
CA ALA A 119 31.16 -2.85 -1.58
C ALA A 119 32.20 -1.76 -1.28
N ARG A 120 31.91 -0.47 -1.56
CA ARG A 120 32.80 0.65 -1.23
C ARG A 120 32.74 1.06 0.24
N GLY A 121 31.78 0.53 1.01
CA GLY A 121 31.63 0.79 2.45
C GLY A 121 31.13 2.19 2.80
N ALA A 122 30.88 3.07 1.83
CA ALA A 122 30.24 4.35 2.07
C ALA A 122 28.76 4.12 2.41
N ARG A 123 28.30 4.62 3.56
CA ARG A 123 26.92 4.48 4.03
C ARG A 123 26.33 5.86 4.33
N PRO A 124 25.89 6.60 3.31
CA PRO A 124 25.29 7.92 3.52
C PRO A 124 24.03 7.79 4.37
N GLN A 125 23.83 8.74 5.27
CA GLN A 125 22.69 8.74 6.17
C GLN A 125 21.41 9.18 5.48
N VAL A 126 20.32 8.47 5.77
CA VAL A 126 18.96 8.86 5.38
C VAL A 126 18.06 8.93 6.62
N ALA A 127 17.27 9.99 6.72
CA ALA A 127 16.27 10.14 7.77
C ALA A 127 14.99 9.39 7.39
N ILE A 128 14.64 8.36 8.15
CA ILE A 128 13.35 7.70 8.06
C ILE A 128 12.39 8.47 8.96
N LEU A 129 11.59 9.33 8.35
CA LEU A 129 10.71 10.24 9.06
C LEU A 129 9.52 9.48 9.67
N ARG A 130 9.24 9.78 10.92
CA ARG A 130 8.13 9.18 11.65
C ARG A 130 7.29 10.22 12.37
N GLU A 131 5.98 10.05 12.29
CA GLU A 131 4.98 10.80 13.03
C GLU A 131 3.94 9.82 13.58
N GLN A 132 3.11 10.24 14.55
CA GLN A 132 2.07 9.37 15.07
C GLN A 132 1.14 8.89 13.92
N GLY A 133 0.82 7.60 13.91
CA GLY A 133 0.02 6.97 12.86
C GLY A 133 0.80 6.60 11.59
N VAL A 134 2.10 6.93 11.51
CA VAL A 134 2.97 6.41 10.45
C VAL A 134 3.24 4.93 10.70
N ASN A 135 3.16 4.15 9.63
CA ASN A 135 3.41 2.73 9.59
C ASN A 135 4.40 2.41 8.46
N GLY A 136 5.17 1.36 8.58
CA GLY A 136 6.13 0.96 7.55
C GLY A 136 7.51 1.65 7.66
N HIS A 137 7.81 2.37 8.74
CA HIS A 137 9.13 2.99 8.94
C HIS A 137 10.24 1.95 9.10
N VAL A 138 9.95 0.79 9.72
CA VAL A 138 10.91 -0.32 9.86
C VAL A 138 11.22 -0.94 8.50
N GLU A 139 10.22 -1.16 7.67
CA GLU A 139 10.35 -1.69 6.32
C GLU A 139 11.12 -0.72 5.41
N MET A 140 10.87 0.59 5.53
CA MET A 140 11.64 1.61 4.85
C MET A 140 13.10 1.60 5.29
N ALA A 141 13.37 1.55 6.60
CA ALA A 141 14.72 1.46 7.13
C ALA A 141 15.45 0.22 6.59
N ALA A 142 14.79 -0.94 6.58
CA ALA A 142 15.36 -2.18 6.05
C ALA A 142 15.64 -2.11 4.54
N ALA A 143 14.77 -1.45 3.76
CA ALA A 143 14.97 -1.28 2.33
C ALA A 143 16.19 -0.38 2.04
N PHE A 144 16.31 0.74 2.75
CA PHE A 144 17.45 1.65 2.59
C PHE A 144 18.75 1.06 3.13
N ASP A 145 18.72 0.29 4.22
CA ASP A 145 19.89 -0.42 4.73
C ASP A 145 20.42 -1.44 3.72
N ARG A 146 19.55 -2.23 3.11
CA ARG A 146 19.92 -3.15 2.01
C ARG A 146 20.47 -2.43 0.78
N ALA A 147 19.99 -1.23 0.50
CA ALA A 147 20.51 -0.40 -0.59
C ALA A 147 21.85 0.31 -0.23
N GLY A 148 22.44 0.06 0.94
CA GLY A 148 23.74 0.56 1.35
C GLY A 148 23.71 1.90 2.07
N PHE A 149 22.55 2.38 2.49
CA PHE A 149 22.44 3.59 3.31
C PHE A 149 22.52 3.27 4.80
N CYS A 150 22.83 4.28 5.60
CA CYS A 150 22.63 4.25 7.05
C CYS A 150 21.26 4.86 7.34
N ALA A 151 20.27 4.01 7.61
CA ALA A 151 18.91 4.44 7.91
C ALA A 151 18.80 4.87 9.39
N VAL A 152 18.36 6.10 9.62
CA VAL A 152 18.21 6.69 10.97
C VAL A 152 16.72 7.00 11.18
N ASP A 153 16.12 6.43 12.24
CA ASP A 153 14.76 6.76 12.65
C ASP A 153 14.70 8.17 13.22
N VAL A 154 13.91 9.04 12.61
CA VAL A 154 13.77 10.44 13.00
C VAL A 154 12.29 10.74 13.24
N HIS A 155 11.92 10.87 14.51
CA HIS A 155 10.59 11.30 14.87
C HIS A 155 10.45 12.83 14.69
N MET A 156 9.28 13.28 14.23
CA MET A 156 9.03 14.71 14.02
C MET A 156 9.30 15.57 15.27
N SER A 157 9.06 15.04 16.48
CA SER A 157 9.38 15.74 17.71
C SER A 157 10.87 16.07 17.86
N ASP A 158 11.76 15.32 17.23
CA ASP A 158 13.21 15.58 17.27
C ASP A 158 13.57 16.78 16.41
N ILE A 159 12.91 16.92 15.27
CA ILE A 159 13.06 18.09 14.40
C ILE A 159 12.42 19.32 15.06
N LEU A 160 11.21 19.18 15.60
CA LEU A 160 10.50 20.26 16.26
C LEU A 160 11.26 20.83 17.45
N SER A 161 11.91 19.99 18.26
CA SER A 161 12.72 20.38 19.40
C SER A 161 14.12 20.87 19.01
N GLY A 162 14.57 20.61 17.77
CA GLY A 162 15.91 20.90 17.31
C GLY A 162 16.97 19.91 17.77
N ARG A 163 16.58 18.72 18.27
CA ARG A 163 17.52 17.65 18.60
C ARG A 163 18.16 17.03 17.36
N VAL A 164 17.43 17.03 16.24
CA VAL A 164 17.91 16.52 14.96
C VAL A 164 17.70 17.59 13.90
N SER A 165 18.74 17.82 13.10
CA SER A 165 18.69 18.64 11.88
C SER A 165 18.77 17.74 10.65
N LEU A 166 18.07 18.11 9.59
CA LEU A 166 18.10 17.39 8.31
C LEU A 166 19.37 17.67 7.50
N ALA A 167 20.19 18.63 7.91
CA ALA A 167 21.40 19.05 7.19
C ALA A 167 22.41 17.91 6.97
N GLY A 168 22.52 16.97 7.92
CA GLY A 168 23.45 15.82 7.84
C GLY A 168 22.97 14.66 6.97
N PHE A 169 21.72 14.63 6.58
CA PHE A 169 21.15 13.53 5.82
C PHE A 169 21.21 13.74 4.31
N LYS A 170 21.42 12.67 3.56
CA LYS A 170 21.35 12.64 2.09
C LYS A 170 19.96 12.33 1.59
N GLY A 171 19.09 11.75 2.42
CA GLY A 171 17.72 11.43 2.08
C GLY A 171 16.76 11.73 3.23
N ALA A 172 15.55 12.20 2.90
CA ALA A 172 14.41 12.30 3.81
C ALA A 172 13.28 11.42 3.29
N ILE A 173 12.95 10.36 4.05
CA ILE A 173 12.06 9.29 3.63
C ILE A 173 10.81 9.35 4.47
N ALA A 174 9.67 9.63 3.86
CA ALA A 174 8.37 9.66 4.51
C ALA A 174 7.58 8.39 4.15
N GLY A 175 7.38 7.53 5.12
CA GLY A 175 6.69 6.24 4.96
C GLY A 175 5.17 6.37 4.88
N GLY A 176 4.52 5.23 4.66
CA GLY A 176 3.08 5.09 4.66
C GLY A 176 2.47 5.05 6.06
N GLY A 177 1.16 5.05 6.11
CA GLY A 177 0.35 4.99 7.32
C GLY A 177 -0.83 5.94 7.25
N PHE A 178 -1.29 6.35 8.42
CA PHE A 178 -2.40 7.29 8.61
C PHE A 178 -2.01 8.34 9.65
N SER A 179 -1.10 9.24 9.26
CA SER A 179 -0.60 10.25 10.19
C SER A 179 -1.75 11.09 10.75
N TYR A 180 -1.81 11.20 12.07
CA TYR A 180 -2.92 11.83 12.81
C TYR A 180 -4.31 11.22 12.48
N GLY A 181 -4.37 9.93 12.13
CA GLY A 181 -5.60 9.25 11.75
C GLY A 181 -6.29 9.84 10.52
N ASP A 182 -5.56 10.60 9.69
CA ASP A 182 -6.07 11.35 8.53
C ASP A 182 -7.24 12.30 8.84
N VAL A 183 -7.42 12.71 10.10
CA VAL A 183 -8.55 13.54 10.56
C VAL A 183 -8.67 14.86 9.78
N LEU A 184 -7.54 15.47 9.42
CA LEU A 184 -7.50 16.70 8.62
C LEU A 184 -7.40 16.43 7.10
N GLY A 185 -7.52 15.17 6.70
CA GLY A 185 -7.28 14.64 5.37
C GLY A 185 -5.90 13.98 5.27
N ALA A 186 -5.78 13.03 4.35
CA ALA A 186 -4.63 12.14 4.21
C ALA A 186 -3.30 12.91 4.13
N GLY A 187 -2.39 12.63 5.08
CA GLY A 187 -1.10 13.28 5.22
C GLY A 187 -1.12 14.76 5.64
N LYS A 188 -2.30 15.37 5.74
CA LYS A 188 -2.40 16.82 5.99
C LYS A 188 -2.06 17.20 7.42
N GLY A 189 -2.33 16.35 8.40
CA GLY A 189 -1.91 16.60 9.79
C GLY A 189 -0.39 16.73 9.89
N TRP A 190 0.33 15.76 9.33
CA TRP A 190 1.79 15.77 9.26
C TRP A 190 2.35 16.98 8.51
N ALA A 191 1.80 17.28 7.33
CA ALA A 191 2.23 18.45 6.56
C ALA A 191 2.00 19.77 7.34
N ARG A 192 0.89 19.89 8.07
CA ARG A 192 0.61 21.09 8.89
C ARG A 192 1.57 21.24 10.06
N THR A 193 1.99 20.14 10.69
CA THR A 193 3.04 20.17 11.70
C THR A 193 4.33 20.80 11.16
N ILE A 194 4.68 20.50 9.92
CA ILE A 194 5.84 21.09 9.25
C ILE A 194 5.58 22.56 8.87
N LEU A 195 4.46 22.84 8.18
CA LEU A 195 4.20 24.17 7.62
C LEU A 195 4.00 25.26 8.68
N PHE A 196 3.37 24.92 9.81
CA PHE A 196 3.00 25.87 10.85
C PHE A 196 3.98 25.94 12.04
N ASN A 197 5.05 25.12 12.01
CA ASN A 197 6.16 25.25 12.93
C ASN A 197 7.37 25.87 12.20
N ALA A 198 7.83 27.03 12.65
CA ALA A 198 8.88 27.79 11.97
C ALA A 198 10.17 26.94 11.80
N ARG A 199 10.62 26.26 12.86
CA ARG A 199 11.82 25.42 12.81
C ARG A 199 11.67 24.29 11.79
N ALA A 200 10.60 23.50 11.87
CA ALA A 200 10.39 22.38 10.94
C ALA A 200 10.25 22.88 9.51
N ARG A 201 9.51 23.96 9.28
CA ARG A 201 9.37 24.55 7.96
C ARG A 201 10.71 24.96 7.37
N ASP A 202 11.54 25.63 8.16
CA ASP A 202 12.84 26.13 7.71
C ASP A 202 13.82 24.97 7.45
N GLU A 203 13.84 23.93 8.29
CA GLU A 203 14.61 22.69 8.10
C GLU A 203 14.21 21.97 6.80
N PHE A 204 12.91 21.75 6.57
CA PHE A 204 12.44 21.09 5.35
C PHE A 204 12.67 21.94 4.11
N SER A 205 12.50 23.28 4.19
CA SER A 205 12.77 24.19 3.10
C SER A 205 14.26 24.17 2.71
N ALA A 206 15.14 24.23 3.70
CA ALA A 206 16.59 24.15 3.48
C ALA A 206 16.99 22.79 2.90
N PHE A 207 16.39 21.69 3.40
CA PHE A 207 16.66 20.34 2.89
C PHE A 207 16.23 20.20 1.42
N PHE A 208 15.02 20.63 1.06
CA PHE A 208 14.51 20.51 -0.31
C PHE A 208 15.24 21.43 -1.31
N ALA A 209 15.90 22.47 -0.85
CA ALA A 209 16.70 23.37 -1.70
C ALA A 209 18.09 22.80 -2.03
N ARG A 210 18.50 21.68 -1.43
CA ARG A 210 19.81 21.07 -1.63
C ARG A 210 19.88 20.26 -2.92
N ASP A 211 20.96 20.42 -3.68
CA ASP A 211 21.22 19.66 -4.91
C ASP A 211 21.82 18.26 -4.63
N ASP A 212 22.36 18.04 -3.41
CA ASP A 212 23.06 16.81 -3.01
C ASP A 212 22.20 15.90 -2.12
N ALA A 213 20.89 16.15 -2.07
CA ALA A 213 19.94 15.41 -1.25
C ALA A 213 18.71 14.96 -2.08
N PHE A 214 18.02 13.96 -1.59
CA PHE A 214 16.76 13.49 -2.19
C PHE A 214 15.67 13.31 -1.13
N ALA A 215 14.42 13.33 -1.57
CA ALA A 215 13.28 13.00 -0.76
C ALA A 215 12.43 11.92 -1.42
N LEU A 216 11.88 11.01 -0.62
CA LEU A 216 10.95 9.96 -1.06
C LEU A 216 9.72 9.95 -0.15
N GLY A 217 8.55 10.13 -0.74
CA GLY A 217 7.26 9.91 -0.08
C GLY A 217 6.58 8.66 -0.60
N VAL A 218 6.09 7.82 0.30
CA VAL A 218 5.36 6.61 -0.03
C VAL A 218 4.00 6.66 0.65
N CYS A 219 2.90 6.43 -0.10
CA CYS A 219 1.53 6.42 0.41
C CYS A 219 1.21 7.70 1.21
N ASN A 220 1.00 7.60 2.52
CA ASN A 220 0.73 8.76 3.39
C ASN A 220 1.87 9.80 3.38
N GLY A 221 3.12 9.35 3.25
CA GLY A 221 4.27 10.23 3.04
C GLY A 221 4.21 11.00 1.71
N CYS A 222 3.71 10.38 0.64
CA CYS A 222 3.47 11.07 -0.63
C CYS A 222 2.38 12.14 -0.49
N GLN A 223 1.30 11.82 0.21
CA GLN A 223 0.21 12.75 0.50
C GLN A 223 0.70 13.95 1.33
N MET A 224 1.53 13.69 2.33
CA MET A 224 2.19 14.72 3.14
C MET A 224 3.07 15.61 2.26
N MET A 225 3.98 15.04 1.47
CA MET A 225 4.87 15.80 0.58
C MET A 225 4.10 16.63 -0.46
N SER A 226 3.00 16.08 -1.00
CA SER A 226 2.11 16.82 -1.91
C SER A 226 1.52 18.07 -1.26
N ALA A 227 1.26 18.03 0.04
CA ALA A 227 0.80 19.20 0.80
C ALA A 227 1.94 20.19 1.11
N LEU A 228 3.22 19.77 1.05
CA LEU A 228 4.41 20.61 1.21
C LEU A 228 4.90 21.25 -0.10
N LYS A 229 4.14 21.19 -1.18
CA LYS A 229 4.56 21.69 -2.51
C LYS A 229 5.11 23.11 -2.52
N SER A 230 4.71 23.97 -1.57
CA SER A 230 5.22 25.33 -1.44
C SER A 230 6.68 25.39 -0.96
N LEU A 231 7.19 24.34 -0.31
CA LEU A 231 8.55 24.22 0.17
C LEU A 231 9.47 23.49 -0.83
N ILE A 232 8.89 22.81 -1.83
CA ILE A 232 9.64 21.97 -2.77
C ILE A 232 9.90 22.76 -4.05
N PRO A 233 11.17 23.03 -4.42
CA PRO A 233 11.50 23.76 -5.62
C PRO A 233 10.89 23.12 -6.89
N GLY A 234 10.25 23.92 -7.72
CA GLY A 234 9.62 23.46 -8.98
C GLY A 234 8.30 22.70 -8.84
N ALA A 235 7.86 22.33 -7.64
CA ALA A 235 6.64 21.52 -7.45
C ALA A 235 5.34 22.26 -7.80
N LEU A 236 5.30 23.58 -7.69
CA LEU A 236 4.13 24.42 -8.03
C LEU A 236 3.81 24.42 -9.53
N GLN A 237 4.83 24.19 -10.37
CA GLN A 237 4.73 24.23 -11.84
C GLN A 237 4.43 22.85 -12.45
N SER A 238 4.53 21.79 -11.66
CA SER A 238 4.36 20.40 -12.14
C SER A 238 2.92 19.90 -11.98
N ALA A 239 2.25 19.66 -13.11
CA ALA A 239 0.95 18.97 -13.13
C ALA A 239 1.00 17.51 -12.62
N VAL A 240 2.20 16.90 -12.58
CA VAL A 240 2.45 15.51 -12.18
C VAL A 240 2.20 15.29 -10.69
N PHE A 241 2.38 16.31 -9.85
CA PHE A 241 2.17 16.22 -8.40
C PHE A 241 0.72 15.94 -7.97
N LYS A 242 -0.23 16.00 -8.90
CA LYS A 242 -1.66 15.82 -8.59
C LYS A 242 -2.15 14.37 -8.62
N ARG A 243 -1.38 13.40 -9.15
CA ARG A 243 -1.90 12.07 -9.49
C ARG A 243 -1.03 10.86 -9.17
N VAL A 244 0.12 10.99 -8.51
CA VAL A 244 1.03 9.85 -8.30
C VAL A 244 1.16 9.49 -6.83
N CYS A 245 0.93 8.22 -6.50
CA CYS A 245 1.09 7.69 -5.14
C CYS A 245 2.56 7.48 -4.72
N THR A 246 3.52 7.74 -5.58
CA THR A 246 4.96 7.73 -5.31
C THR A 246 5.59 8.98 -5.89
N CYS A 247 6.07 9.87 -5.06
CA CYS A 247 6.82 11.05 -5.49
C CYS A 247 8.32 10.80 -5.28
N ARG A 248 9.06 10.71 -6.37
CA ARG A 248 10.51 10.84 -6.37
C ARG A 248 10.84 12.30 -6.65
N ILE A 249 11.38 13.00 -5.68
CA ILE A 249 11.98 14.32 -5.89
C ILE A 249 13.47 14.03 -6.04
N ALA A 250 13.93 13.95 -7.29
CA ALA A 250 15.34 13.84 -7.58
C ALA A 250 15.90 15.26 -7.71
N GLY A 251 16.90 15.60 -6.90
CA GLY A 251 17.87 16.58 -7.32
C GLY A 251 18.48 16.12 -8.65
N LYS A 252 18.88 17.04 -9.50
CA LYS A 252 19.58 16.70 -10.75
C LYS A 252 20.76 15.79 -10.41
N LEU A 253 20.81 14.62 -11.04
CA LEU A 253 22.01 13.80 -11.11
C LEU A 253 23.02 14.51 -12.01
#